data_2a4cb3f833d97cec41b2402dc2204218
#
_entry.id   2a4cb3f833d97cec41b2402dc2204218
#
_cell.length_a   1.000
_cell.length_b   1.000
_cell.length_c   1.000
_cell.angle_alpha   90.00
_cell.angle_beta   90.00
_cell.angle_gamma   90.00
#
_symmetry.space_group_name_H-M   'P 1'
#
loop_
_entity.id
_entity.type
_entity.pdbx_description
1 polymer ?
#
loop_
_entity_poly.entity_id
_entity_poly.type
_entity_poly.pdbx_seq_one_letter_code
_entity_poly.pdbx_strand_id
1 'polypeptide(L)'
;MGVSLLRGPTWPDPKADQGWQRHRVGLMPMASDWASAGIPQAAIAFSEPGWWGPLAGAETAEWLPGLPSDLVPLAFHRKDQSRRLRLLNPSARRCLWKPGDAWRVRRVEESQLSDAVMLKPGELTELILTQSS
;
A
#
# COMPACT_ATOMS: atom_id res chain seq x y z
N MET A 1 20.88 -13.74 14.91
CA MET A 1 19.49 -13.51 14.47
C MET A 1 19.07 -14.66 13.58
N GLY A 2 17.94 -15.29 13.82
CA GLY A 2 17.43 -16.44 13.05
C GLY A 2 16.01 -16.19 12.60
N VAL A 3 15.63 -16.71 11.43
CA VAL A 3 14.28 -16.65 10.88
C VAL A 3 13.78 -18.08 10.72
N SER A 4 12.67 -18.41 11.39
CA SER A 4 11.99 -19.70 11.19
C SER A 4 11.08 -19.59 9.98
N LEU A 5 11.33 -20.39 8.94
CA LEU A 5 10.58 -20.36 7.69
C LEU A 5 9.42 -21.35 7.67
N LEU A 6 9.53 -22.44 8.45
CA LEU A 6 8.54 -23.50 8.49
C LEU A 6 8.55 -24.17 9.85
N ARG A 7 7.39 -24.59 10.36
CA ARG A 7 7.28 -25.30 11.64
C ARG A 7 6.88 -26.76 11.52
N GLY A 8 6.09 -27.13 10.52
CA GLY A 8 5.61 -28.49 10.32
C GLY A 8 4.92 -29.10 11.56
N PRO A 9 3.89 -28.46 12.15
CA PRO A 9 3.25 -29.00 13.34
C PRO A 9 2.57 -30.32 13.03
N THR A 10 2.60 -31.22 14.01
CA THR A 10 1.92 -32.53 13.89
C THR A 10 0.53 -32.55 14.52
N TRP A 11 0.16 -31.47 15.21
CA TRP A 11 -1.15 -31.26 15.80
C TRP A 11 -1.57 -29.79 15.70
N PRO A 12 -2.83 -29.42 15.38
CA PRO A 12 -3.98 -30.31 15.17
C PRO A 12 -4.02 -31.00 13.80
N ASP A 13 -3.21 -30.57 12.83
CA ASP A 13 -3.15 -31.18 11.50
C ASP A 13 -1.78 -31.81 11.24
N PRO A 14 -1.70 -33.16 11.23
CA PRO A 14 -0.45 -33.88 11.00
C PRO A 14 0.09 -33.75 9.58
N LYS A 15 -0.67 -33.12 8.66
CA LYS A 15 -0.25 -32.86 7.29
C LYS A 15 0.05 -31.37 7.04
N ALA A 16 -0.06 -30.54 8.09
CA ALA A 16 0.25 -29.13 7.98
C ALA A 16 1.68 -28.91 7.49
N ASP A 17 1.84 -27.91 6.61
CA ASP A 17 3.14 -27.49 6.06
C ASP A 17 3.92 -28.57 5.30
N GLN A 18 3.29 -29.69 4.95
CA GLN A 18 3.91 -30.72 4.12
C GLN A 18 3.88 -30.31 2.64
N GLY A 19 4.93 -30.68 1.91
CA GLY A 19 5.06 -30.43 0.50
C GLY A 19 6.10 -29.34 0.17
N TRP A 20 6.12 -28.96 -1.08
CA TRP A 20 7.11 -28.01 -1.57
C TRP A 20 6.74 -26.58 -1.15
N GLN A 21 7.67 -25.88 -0.50
CA GLN A 21 7.49 -24.53 0.01
C GLN A 21 8.50 -23.57 -0.66
N ARG A 22 8.06 -22.39 -0.98
CA ARG A 22 8.93 -21.32 -1.52
C ARG A 22 8.87 -20.09 -0.63
N HIS A 23 9.99 -19.76 -0.03
CA HIS A 23 10.14 -18.59 0.81
C HIS A 23 11.05 -17.56 0.14
N ARG A 24 10.68 -16.30 0.24
CA ARG A 24 11.53 -15.16 -0.16
C ARG A 24 11.79 -14.32 1.07
N VAL A 25 13.05 -13.99 1.30
CA VAL A 25 13.48 -13.17 2.44
C VAL A 25 14.32 -12.02 1.90
N GLY A 26 13.99 -10.80 2.30
CA GLY A 26 14.75 -9.60 2.01
C GLY A 26 15.38 -9.04 3.30
N LEU A 27 16.58 -8.51 3.18
CA LEU A 27 17.25 -7.77 4.24
C LEU A 27 17.56 -6.36 3.72
N MET A 28 17.11 -5.35 4.46
CA MET A 28 17.36 -3.95 4.12
C MET A 28 18.03 -3.25 5.31
N PRO A 29 19.35 -3.02 5.26
CA PRO A 29 20.04 -2.22 6.26
C PRO A 29 19.51 -0.79 6.26
N MET A 30 19.34 -0.20 7.43
CA MET A 30 18.83 1.17 7.58
C MET A 30 19.59 1.90 8.68
N ALA A 31 19.75 3.21 8.51
CA ALA A 31 20.37 4.11 9.49
C ALA A 31 19.34 4.95 10.27
N SER A 32 18.05 4.87 9.90
CA SER A 32 16.94 5.59 10.53
C SER A 32 15.87 4.60 11.02
N ASP A 33 14.74 5.12 11.50
CA ASP A 33 13.59 4.27 11.80
C ASP A 33 13.00 3.64 10.52
N TRP A 34 12.31 2.52 10.67
CA TRP A 34 11.81 1.71 9.57
C TRP A 34 10.84 2.44 8.61
N ALA A 35 10.06 3.40 9.15
CA ALA A 35 9.12 4.16 8.34
C ALA A 35 9.85 5.19 7.48
N SER A 36 10.76 5.97 8.08
CA SER A 36 11.59 6.96 7.38
C SER A 36 12.57 6.32 6.38
N ALA A 37 12.98 5.09 6.63
CA ALA A 37 13.83 4.32 5.71
C ALA A 37 13.07 3.74 4.50
N GLY A 38 11.74 3.91 4.41
CA GLY A 38 10.93 3.40 3.31
C GLY A 38 10.75 1.87 3.31
N ILE A 39 10.91 1.21 4.47
CA ILE A 39 10.74 -0.25 4.59
C ILE A 39 9.35 -0.71 4.13
N PRO A 40 8.22 -0.04 4.47
CA PRO A 40 6.91 -0.46 4.02
C PRO A 40 6.77 -0.49 2.50
N GLN A 41 7.28 0.52 1.80
CA GLN A 41 7.28 0.62 0.35
C GLN A 41 8.15 -0.47 -0.28
N ALA A 42 9.35 -0.67 0.27
CA ALA A 42 10.26 -1.72 -0.18
C ALA A 42 9.67 -3.12 0.04
N ALA A 43 8.96 -3.35 1.13
CA ALA A 43 8.29 -4.62 1.42
C ALA A 43 7.18 -4.93 0.41
N ILE A 44 6.37 -3.93 0.04
CA ILE A 44 5.33 -4.10 -0.99
C ILE A 44 5.97 -4.41 -2.35
N ALA A 45 6.96 -3.62 -2.76
CA ALA A 45 7.66 -3.84 -4.03
C ALA A 45 8.36 -5.22 -4.09
N PHE A 46 8.83 -5.71 -2.95
CA PHE A 46 9.42 -7.04 -2.84
C PHE A 46 8.37 -8.16 -2.92
N SER A 47 7.20 -7.96 -2.31
CA SER A 47 6.11 -8.95 -2.27
C SER A 47 5.34 -9.01 -3.58
N GLU A 48 5.09 -7.84 -4.17
CA GLU A 48 4.30 -7.67 -5.39
C GLU A 48 5.16 -6.95 -6.44
N PRO A 49 6.05 -7.70 -7.14
CA PRO A 49 6.81 -7.12 -8.24
C PRO A 49 5.84 -6.61 -9.31
N GLY A 50 6.09 -5.40 -9.79
CA GLY A 50 5.20 -4.69 -10.73
C GLY A 50 4.80 -5.53 -11.95
N TRP A 51 3.67 -5.23 -12.49
CA TRP A 51 3.18 -5.82 -13.73
C TRP A 51 3.94 -5.23 -14.91
N TRP A 52 4.32 -6.10 -15.84
CA TRP A 52 4.91 -5.70 -17.10
C TRP A 52 4.36 -6.58 -18.23
N GLY A 53 4.13 -5.97 -19.37
CA GLY A 53 3.54 -6.62 -20.54
C GLY A 53 3.64 -5.72 -21.77
N PRO A 54 3.25 -6.20 -22.95
CA PRO A 54 3.24 -5.38 -24.14
C PRO A 54 2.27 -4.19 -23.96
N LEU A 55 2.81 -2.98 -24.07
CA LEU A 55 2.04 -1.74 -24.00
C LEU A 55 1.81 -1.23 -25.43
N ALA A 56 0.56 -1.06 -25.81
CA ALA A 56 0.21 -0.36 -27.04
C ALA A 56 0.16 1.13 -26.77
N GLY A 57 1.27 1.83 -27.00
CA GLY A 57 1.44 3.26 -26.74
C GLY A 57 2.24 3.56 -25.48
N ALA A 58 3.08 4.58 -25.55
CA ALA A 58 3.96 5.00 -24.45
C ALA A 58 3.33 6.15 -23.65
N GLU A 59 2.13 5.98 -23.10
CA GLU A 59 1.57 6.95 -22.17
C GLU A 59 1.93 6.56 -20.75
N THR A 60 2.71 7.41 -20.09
CA THR A 60 2.91 7.35 -18.65
C THR A 60 1.72 7.97 -17.94
N ALA A 61 0.98 7.17 -17.19
CA ALA A 61 -0.10 7.68 -16.35
C ALA A 61 0.30 7.58 -14.86
N GLU A 62 0.25 8.68 -14.16
CA GLU A 62 0.37 8.70 -12.71
C GLU A 62 -0.99 8.36 -12.09
N TRP A 63 -1.09 7.19 -11.47
CA TRP A 63 -2.36 6.69 -10.93
C TRP A 63 -2.78 7.38 -9.63
N LEU A 64 -1.81 7.85 -8.87
CA LEU A 64 -1.98 8.51 -7.58
C LEU A 64 -1.14 9.80 -7.54
N PRO A 65 -1.55 10.84 -8.30
CA PRO A 65 -0.76 12.06 -8.44
C PRO A 65 -0.54 12.73 -7.08
N GLY A 66 0.69 13.20 -6.89
CA GLY A 66 1.09 13.90 -5.68
C GLY A 66 1.06 13.05 -4.41
N LEU A 67 1.06 11.71 -4.52
CA LEU A 67 1.13 10.86 -3.33
C LEU A 67 2.47 11.04 -2.62
N PRO A 68 2.47 11.52 -1.36
CA PRO A 68 3.70 11.65 -0.58
C PRO A 68 4.40 10.31 -0.41
N SER A 69 5.72 10.30 -0.49
CA SER A 69 6.55 9.10 -0.31
C SER A 69 6.39 8.44 1.07
N ASP A 70 5.96 9.20 2.07
CA ASP A 70 5.69 8.70 3.41
C ASP A 70 4.40 7.86 3.49
N LEU A 71 3.51 7.97 2.51
CA LEU A 71 2.28 7.20 2.46
C LEU A 71 2.44 5.89 1.66
N VAL A 72 1.81 4.84 2.14
CA VAL A 72 1.88 3.51 1.55
C VAL A 72 0.52 3.12 0.99
N PRO A 73 0.38 3.01 -0.35
CA PRO A 73 -0.82 2.47 -0.95
C PRO A 73 -0.85 0.95 -0.79
N LEU A 74 -1.88 0.44 -0.13
CA LEU A 74 -2.03 -1.00 0.15
C LEU A 74 -2.99 -1.69 -0.81
N ALA A 75 -4.00 -0.98 -1.29
CA ALA A 75 -4.96 -1.50 -2.25
C ALA A 75 -5.57 -0.36 -3.06
N PHE A 76 -5.76 -0.59 -4.34
CA PHE A 76 -6.45 0.32 -5.23
C PHE A 76 -7.40 -0.48 -6.12
N HIS A 77 -8.70 -0.18 -6.03
CA HIS A 77 -9.70 -0.91 -6.80
C HIS A 77 -10.89 -0.02 -7.16
N ARG A 78 -11.61 -0.43 -8.18
CA ARG A 78 -12.89 0.18 -8.54
C ARG A 78 -14.04 -0.57 -7.88
N LYS A 79 -14.93 0.18 -7.24
CA LYS A 79 -16.19 -0.34 -6.72
C LYS A 79 -17.31 0.59 -7.17
N ASP A 80 -18.28 0.03 -7.90
CA ASP A 80 -19.34 0.79 -8.56
C ASP A 80 -18.76 1.88 -9.50
N GLN A 81 -19.13 3.12 -9.32
CA GLN A 81 -18.60 4.27 -10.06
C GLN A 81 -17.45 4.98 -9.34
N SER A 82 -17.04 4.49 -8.17
CA SER A 82 -15.98 5.10 -7.37
C SER A 82 -14.67 4.33 -7.45
N ARG A 83 -13.56 5.04 -7.29
CA ARG A 83 -12.24 4.45 -7.09
C ARG A 83 -11.94 4.47 -5.59
N ARG A 84 -11.52 3.33 -5.07
CA ARG A 84 -11.20 3.16 -3.66
C ARG A 84 -9.72 2.92 -3.49
N LEU A 85 -9.15 3.63 -2.56
CA LEU A 85 -7.74 3.55 -2.21
C LEU A 85 -7.58 3.31 -0.71
N ARG A 86 -6.86 2.26 -0.34
CA ARG A 86 -6.47 2.02 1.05
C ARG A 86 -5.06 2.54 1.25
N LEU A 87 -4.91 3.49 2.16
CA LEU A 87 -3.64 4.13 2.50
C LEU A 87 -3.26 3.87 3.94
N LEU A 88 -1.97 3.66 4.16
CA LEU A 88 -1.33 3.63 5.47
C LEU A 88 -0.35 4.80 5.59
N ASN A 89 -0.42 5.51 6.70
CA ASN A 89 0.65 6.41 7.14
C ASN A 89 1.50 5.71 8.20
N PRO A 90 2.62 5.08 7.86
CA PRO A 90 3.46 4.38 8.81
C PRO A 90 4.31 5.32 9.67
N SER A 91 4.39 6.60 9.31
CA SER A 91 5.26 7.58 9.98
C SER A 91 4.69 8.05 11.32
N ALA A 92 5.56 8.65 12.14
CA ALA A 92 5.18 9.31 13.38
C ALA A 92 4.59 10.72 13.20
N ARG A 93 4.41 11.16 11.95
CA ARG A 93 3.94 12.51 11.61
C ARG A 93 2.61 12.45 10.87
N ARG A 94 1.88 13.56 10.95
CA ARG A 94 0.71 13.74 10.08
C ARG A 94 1.17 13.96 8.65
N CYS A 95 0.49 13.35 7.69
CA CYS A 95 0.78 13.49 6.28
C CYS A 95 -0.45 13.99 5.53
N LEU A 96 -0.28 15.09 4.79
CA LEU A 96 -1.32 15.66 3.94
C LEU A 96 -1.13 15.16 2.53
N TRP A 97 -2.20 14.62 1.94
CA TRP A 97 -2.24 14.27 0.53
C TRP A 97 -3.30 15.07 -0.21
N LYS A 98 -2.89 15.64 -1.35
CA LYS A 98 -3.76 16.32 -2.31
C LYS A 98 -3.66 15.57 -3.63
N PRO A 99 -4.71 14.84 -4.08
CA PRO A 99 -4.65 14.01 -5.28
C PRO A 99 -4.65 14.79 -6.60
N GLY A 100 -4.47 16.11 -6.55
CA GLY A 100 -4.50 17.00 -7.71
C GLY A 100 -5.90 17.53 -8.03
N ASP A 101 -5.96 18.53 -8.90
CA ASP A 101 -7.20 19.30 -9.16
C ASP A 101 -8.29 18.48 -9.85
N ALA A 102 -7.89 17.43 -10.57
CA ALA A 102 -8.82 16.53 -11.25
C ALA A 102 -9.56 15.57 -10.31
N TRP A 103 -9.21 15.57 -9.02
CA TRP A 103 -9.73 14.61 -8.07
C TRP A 103 -10.28 15.26 -6.81
N ARG A 104 -11.33 14.65 -6.26
CA ARG A 104 -11.85 14.90 -4.93
C ARG A 104 -11.73 13.62 -4.12
N VAL A 105 -11.48 13.78 -2.82
CA VAL A 105 -11.26 12.66 -1.91
C VAL A 105 -12.13 12.79 -0.66
N ARG A 106 -12.58 11.67 -0.13
CA ARG A 106 -13.22 11.57 1.19
C ARG A 106 -12.90 10.22 1.83
N ARG A 107 -13.01 10.12 3.13
CA ARG A 107 -13.04 8.82 3.80
C ARG A 107 -14.36 8.10 3.51
N VAL A 108 -14.34 6.78 3.65
CA VAL A 108 -15.55 5.96 3.41
C VAL A 108 -16.70 6.36 4.35
N GLU A 109 -16.38 6.69 5.59
CA GLU A 109 -17.31 7.11 6.62
C GLU A 109 -17.79 8.57 6.48
N GLU A 110 -17.13 9.38 5.67
CA GLU A 110 -17.48 10.78 5.45
C GLU A 110 -18.39 10.92 4.22
N SER A 111 -19.30 11.87 4.26
CA SER A 111 -20.17 12.22 3.13
C SER A 111 -19.62 13.34 2.25
N GLN A 112 -18.79 14.20 2.81
CA GLN A 112 -18.26 15.40 2.14
C GLN A 112 -16.97 15.11 1.39
N LEU A 113 -16.91 15.52 0.13
CA LEU A 113 -15.70 15.50 -0.68
C LEU A 113 -14.80 16.69 -0.35
N SER A 114 -13.49 16.46 -0.39
CA SER A 114 -12.46 17.45 -0.12
C SER A 114 -11.37 17.40 -1.19
N ASP A 115 -10.59 18.46 -1.29
CA ASP A 115 -9.41 18.54 -2.17
C ASP A 115 -8.18 17.83 -1.58
N ALA A 116 -8.23 17.52 -0.30
CA ALA A 116 -7.11 16.95 0.43
C ALA A 116 -7.60 16.07 1.59
N VAL A 117 -6.75 15.15 2.00
CA VAL A 117 -6.95 14.34 3.20
C VAL A 117 -5.71 14.36 4.07
N MET A 118 -5.92 14.54 5.38
CA MET A 118 -4.87 14.46 6.38
C MET A 118 -4.89 13.09 7.06
N LEU A 119 -3.80 12.35 6.98
CA LEU A 119 -3.63 11.09 7.69
C LEU A 119 -2.82 11.31 8.96
N LYS A 120 -3.33 10.77 10.06
CA LYS A 120 -2.65 10.77 11.36
C LYS A 120 -1.49 9.75 11.37
N PRO A 121 -0.55 9.86 12.34
CA PRO A 121 0.45 8.83 12.58
C PRO A 121 -0.18 7.45 12.76
N GLY A 122 0.35 6.44 12.07
CA GLY A 122 -0.15 5.06 12.15
C GLY A 122 -1.54 4.82 11.57
N GLU A 123 -2.16 5.81 10.94
CA GLU A 123 -3.51 5.68 10.41
C GLU A 123 -3.54 4.79 9.17
N LEU A 124 -4.41 3.79 9.21
CA LEU A 124 -4.86 3.02 8.05
C LEU A 124 -6.29 3.46 7.72
N THR A 125 -6.52 3.94 6.52
CA THR A 125 -7.83 4.43 6.09
C THR A 125 -8.17 3.99 4.67
N GLU A 126 -9.46 3.90 4.38
CA GLU A 126 -9.97 3.70 3.02
C GLU A 126 -10.58 4.99 2.51
N LEU A 127 -10.13 5.42 1.35
CA LEU A 127 -10.53 6.65 0.70
C LEU A 127 -11.35 6.36 -0.55
N ILE A 128 -12.30 7.22 -0.83
CA ILE A 128 -13.05 7.26 -2.08
C ILE A 128 -12.55 8.45 -2.89
N LEU A 129 -12.15 8.16 -4.12
CA LEU A 129 -11.71 9.17 -5.10
C LEU A 129 -12.78 9.31 -6.19
N THR A 130 -13.11 10.55 -6.48
CA THR A 130 -14.08 10.93 -7.52
C THR A 130 -13.44 11.97 -8.41
N GLN A 131 -13.62 11.85 -9.72
CA GLN A 131 -13.17 12.90 -10.65
C GLN A 131 -14.00 14.17 -10.45
N SER A 132 -13.30 15.30 -10.45
CA SER A 132 -13.93 16.62 -10.53
C SER A 132 -14.58 16.76 -11.92
N SER A 133 -15.81 17.18 -11.93
CA SER A 133 -16.53 17.53 -13.18
C SER A 133 -16.03 18.84 -13.70
#